data_27a4630dd025e4c0201e51b528fe934f
#
_entry.id   27a4630dd025e4c0201e51b528fe934f
#
_cell.length_a   1.000
_cell.length_b   1.000
_cell.length_c   1.000
_cell.angle_alpha   90.00
_cell.angle_beta   90.00
_cell.angle_gamma   90.00
#
_symmetry.space_group_name_H-M   'P 1'
#
loop_
_entity.id
_entity.type
_entity.pdbx_description
1 polymer ?
#
loop_
_entity_poly.entity_id
_entity_poly.type
_entity_poly.pdbx_seq_one_letter_code
_entity_poly.pdbx_strand_id
1 'polypeptide(L)'
;MRLSCDVEVVSRLLSSEGFRGKNRSARTSLAIGKKPCSGISGGLFLMLCTAKDRKGSKYKLKENVAALFTKFVGEGKATVRIREPPHDLFLSKADPIQLKSFLSAIKLGHQDKDLKASHLTTLTPATTSQVERPKTKMYIEERKDYPITTSFAKSLEVLHISNCKLRRFDSRILELKHLISLDLSCNAIENFPDQWGRLKHLAELNLSNNKLKFISKSFIQSSLSQSLCSLDISKNCLQVVPPQLFKFRNLVRINLSENQLQSVPYSAGQMSSLKFLNLSMNALQSIPSSFTALRLDEIDLHGNPFTLECGRDLRQESYTFPSLLEFTGQAVVKHR
;
A
#
# COMPACT_ATOMS: atom_id res chain seq x y z
N MET A 1 6.38 -30.38 -5.57
CA MET A 1 6.48 -29.01 -6.10
C MET A 1 5.12 -28.34 -5.96
N ARG A 2 5.07 -27.12 -5.44
CA ARG A 2 3.86 -26.29 -5.37
C ARG A 2 4.05 -25.01 -6.19
N LEU A 3 3.00 -24.57 -6.86
CA LEU A 3 2.96 -23.33 -7.64
C LEU A 3 1.77 -22.50 -7.15
N SER A 4 2.02 -21.23 -6.81
CA SER A 4 0.96 -20.27 -6.48
C SER A 4 0.71 -19.35 -7.67
N CYS A 5 -0.50 -19.39 -8.22
CA CYS A 5 -0.90 -18.57 -9.38
C CYS A 5 -2.40 -18.30 -9.34
N ASP A 6 -2.89 -17.47 -10.23
CA ASP A 6 -4.32 -17.29 -10.44
C ASP A 6 -4.78 -18.34 -11.46
N VAL A 7 -5.82 -19.11 -11.16
CA VAL A 7 -6.36 -20.15 -12.04
C VAL A 7 -7.84 -19.91 -12.32
N GLU A 8 -8.19 -20.01 -13.58
CA GLU A 8 -9.57 -20.09 -14.03
C GLU A 8 -9.82 -21.52 -14.57
N VAL A 9 -10.85 -22.17 -14.07
CA VAL A 9 -11.26 -23.52 -14.49
C VAL A 9 -12.47 -23.41 -15.38
N VAL A 10 -12.35 -23.83 -16.63
CA VAL A 10 -13.46 -23.82 -17.61
C VAL A 10 -13.81 -25.25 -17.98
N SER A 11 -15.08 -25.63 -17.77
CA SER A 11 -15.59 -26.92 -18.21
C SER A 11 -15.95 -26.87 -19.70
N ARG A 12 -15.47 -27.84 -20.47
CA ARG A 12 -15.78 -27.94 -21.91
C ARG A 12 -17.15 -28.59 -22.19
N LEU A 13 -17.79 -29.18 -21.19
CA LEU A 13 -19.14 -29.77 -21.34
C LEU A 13 -20.25 -28.68 -21.39
N LEU A 14 -19.98 -27.48 -20.87
CA LEU A 14 -20.98 -26.38 -20.78
C LEU A 14 -20.91 -25.36 -21.92
N SER A 15 -20.14 -25.62 -22.98
CA SER A 15 -19.82 -24.63 -24.01
C SER A 15 -20.81 -24.60 -25.20
N SER A 16 -21.96 -25.31 -25.19
CA SER A 16 -22.91 -25.30 -26.31
C SER A 16 -24.01 -24.24 -26.25
N GLU A 17 -24.22 -23.56 -25.12
CA GLU A 17 -25.19 -22.48 -25.02
C GLU A 17 -24.60 -21.32 -24.24
N GLY A 18 -24.27 -20.23 -24.93
CA GLY A 18 -24.13 -18.81 -24.60
C GLY A 18 -23.93 -18.30 -23.16
N PHE A 19 -23.93 -19.13 -22.16
CA PHE A 19 -23.62 -18.78 -20.77
C PHE A 19 -22.11 -18.93 -20.50
N ARG A 20 -21.32 -17.93 -20.87
CA ARG A 20 -20.06 -17.65 -20.19
C ARG A 20 -20.39 -17.28 -18.75
N GLY A 21 -20.59 -18.31 -17.91
CA GLY A 21 -20.54 -18.10 -16.47
C GLY A 21 -19.25 -17.37 -16.19
N LYS A 22 -19.32 -16.20 -15.53
CA LYS A 22 -18.15 -15.44 -15.08
C LYS A 22 -17.38 -16.26 -14.05
N ASN A 23 -16.69 -17.31 -14.49
CA ASN A 23 -15.72 -18.04 -13.69
C ASN A 23 -14.55 -17.05 -13.45
N ARG A 24 -14.59 -16.38 -12.30
CA ARG A 24 -13.53 -15.44 -11.93
C ARG A 24 -12.27 -16.24 -11.63
N SER A 25 -11.17 -15.88 -12.26
CA SER A 25 -9.83 -16.31 -11.89
C SER A 25 -9.61 -16.19 -10.38
N ALA A 26 -9.26 -17.28 -9.71
CA ALA A 26 -9.05 -17.33 -8.28
C ALA A 26 -7.58 -17.63 -7.95
N ARG A 27 -7.06 -17.03 -6.87
CA ARG A 27 -5.75 -17.38 -6.34
C ARG A 27 -5.77 -18.84 -5.92
N THR A 28 -4.82 -19.61 -6.44
CA THR A 28 -4.80 -21.06 -6.35
C THR A 28 -3.41 -21.55 -6.01
N SER A 29 -3.34 -22.59 -5.18
CA SER A 29 -2.13 -23.38 -4.96
C SER A 29 -2.24 -24.70 -5.73
N LEU A 30 -1.39 -24.85 -6.73
CA LEU A 30 -1.25 -26.09 -7.50
C LEU A 30 -0.16 -26.96 -6.89
N ALA A 31 -0.40 -28.26 -6.74
CA ALA A 31 0.59 -29.21 -6.23
C ALA A 31 0.59 -30.49 -7.07
N ILE A 32 1.78 -31.04 -7.32
CA ILE A 32 1.97 -32.35 -7.95
C ILE A 32 2.46 -33.31 -6.87
N GLY A 33 1.75 -34.47 -6.74
CA GLY A 33 2.13 -35.45 -5.72
C GLY A 33 1.45 -36.78 -5.91
N LYS A 34 1.85 -37.76 -5.09
CA LYS A 34 1.21 -39.09 -5.02
C LYS A 34 0.14 -39.05 -3.93
N LYS A 35 -1.00 -39.73 -4.19
CA LYS A 35 -2.03 -39.92 -3.17
C LYS A 35 -1.48 -40.93 -2.13
N PRO A 36 -1.53 -40.63 -0.82
CA PRO A 36 -1.22 -41.65 0.19
C PRO A 36 -2.31 -42.73 0.12
N CYS A 37 -1.99 -43.85 -0.47
CA CYS A 37 -2.85 -45.03 -0.50
C CYS A 37 -2.09 -46.25 0.01
N SER A 38 -2.73 -47.03 0.81
CA SER A 38 -2.32 -48.37 1.25
C SER A 38 -2.44 -49.38 0.08
N GLY A 39 -1.56 -49.27 -0.94
CA GLY A 39 -1.57 -50.19 -2.09
C GLY A 39 -0.57 -49.78 -3.18
N ILE A 40 -0.09 -50.75 -3.92
CA ILE A 40 1.11 -50.77 -4.78
C ILE A 40 1.10 -49.82 -6.01
N SER A 41 0.08 -48.99 -6.21
CA SER A 41 -0.01 -48.08 -7.40
C SER A 41 -0.51 -46.69 -7.03
N GLY A 42 0.29 -45.93 -6.37
CA GLY A 42 0.02 -44.48 -6.13
C GLY A 42 0.22 -43.64 -7.38
N GLY A 43 -0.83 -43.43 -8.20
CA GLY A 43 -0.77 -42.55 -9.36
C GLY A 43 -0.41 -41.10 -9.00
N LEU A 44 0.17 -40.36 -9.97
CA LEU A 44 0.46 -38.94 -9.86
C LEU A 44 -0.81 -38.12 -10.07
N PHE A 45 -0.99 -37.11 -9.20
CA PHE A 45 -2.14 -36.22 -9.25
C PHE A 45 -1.66 -34.76 -9.28
N LEU A 46 -2.38 -33.93 -10.02
CA LEU A 46 -2.39 -32.49 -9.92
C LEU A 46 -3.50 -32.09 -8.96
N MET A 47 -3.17 -31.45 -7.86
CA MET A 47 -4.14 -30.94 -6.89
C MET A 47 -4.26 -29.42 -7.02
N LEU A 48 -5.48 -28.92 -7.10
CA LEU A 48 -5.84 -27.53 -7.25
C LEU A 48 -6.60 -27.08 -6.01
N CYS A 49 -5.98 -26.26 -5.17
CA CYS A 49 -6.56 -25.73 -3.94
C CYS A 49 -6.90 -24.26 -4.10
N THR A 50 -8.12 -23.88 -3.74
CA THR A 50 -8.57 -22.46 -3.71
C THR A 50 -8.95 -22.05 -2.29
N ALA A 51 -9.21 -20.77 -2.06
CA ALA A 51 -9.71 -20.27 -0.76
C ALA A 51 -11.06 -20.94 -0.37
N LYS A 52 -11.91 -21.25 -1.37
CA LYS A 52 -13.21 -21.90 -1.17
C LYS A 52 -13.09 -23.44 -0.99
N ASP A 53 -12.16 -24.06 -1.72
CA ASP A 53 -11.89 -25.50 -1.63
C ASP A 53 -10.42 -25.73 -1.26
N ARG A 54 -10.14 -25.77 0.03
CA ARG A 54 -8.79 -26.02 0.58
C ARG A 54 -8.37 -27.48 0.50
N LYS A 55 -9.34 -28.41 0.48
CA LYS A 55 -9.08 -29.86 0.30
C LYS A 55 -8.61 -30.14 -1.10
N GLY A 56 -9.03 -29.32 -2.05
CA GLY A 56 -8.56 -29.27 -3.42
C GLY A 56 -9.12 -30.34 -4.35
N SER A 57 -9.44 -29.91 -5.55
CA SER A 57 -9.81 -30.80 -6.66
C SER A 57 -8.56 -31.51 -7.17
N LYS A 58 -8.65 -32.82 -7.42
CA LYS A 58 -7.53 -33.67 -7.83
C LYS A 58 -7.75 -34.21 -9.24
N TYR A 59 -6.77 -33.97 -10.11
CA TYR A 59 -6.74 -34.45 -11.49
C TYR A 59 -5.64 -35.52 -11.63
N LYS A 60 -5.97 -36.71 -12.12
CA LYS A 60 -4.98 -37.73 -12.45
C LYS A 60 -4.09 -37.24 -13.59
N LEU A 61 -2.77 -37.40 -13.51
CA LEU A 61 -1.87 -36.90 -14.56
C LEU A 61 -1.60 -37.93 -15.65
N LYS A 62 -1.47 -39.21 -15.30
CA LYS A 62 -1.15 -40.28 -16.25
C LYS A 62 -2.20 -40.32 -17.34
N GLU A 63 -1.77 -40.14 -18.62
CA GLU A 63 -2.61 -40.18 -19.83
C GLU A 63 -3.80 -39.23 -19.89
N ASN A 64 -3.92 -38.31 -18.91
CA ASN A 64 -5.07 -37.46 -18.74
C ASN A 64 -4.83 -35.98 -19.15
N VAL A 65 -3.62 -35.62 -19.54
CA VAL A 65 -3.34 -34.29 -20.08
C VAL A 65 -3.51 -34.28 -21.57
N ALA A 66 -4.51 -33.59 -22.11
CA ALA A 66 -4.78 -33.51 -23.53
C ALA A 66 -3.81 -32.59 -24.29
N ALA A 67 -3.51 -31.41 -23.70
CA ALA A 67 -2.60 -30.45 -24.29
C ALA A 67 -2.00 -29.49 -23.22
N LEU A 68 -0.81 -28.98 -23.50
CA LEU A 68 -0.16 -27.93 -22.72
C LEU A 68 0.16 -26.76 -23.66
N PHE A 69 -0.44 -25.59 -23.38
CA PHE A 69 -0.17 -24.37 -24.14
C PHE A 69 0.80 -23.49 -23.35
N THR A 70 2.03 -23.38 -23.88
CA THR A 70 3.17 -22.80 -23.16
C THR A 70 3.71 -21.52 -23.81
N LYS A 71 3.03 -20.97 -24.85
CA LYS A 71 3.48 -19.81 -25.62
C LYS A 71 3.83 -18.58 -24.76
N PHE A 72 3.07 -18.37 -23.68
CA PHE A 72 3.18 -17.19 -22.81
C PHE A 72 3.76 -17.50 -21.43
N VAL A 73 4.55 -18.55 -21.28
CA VAL A 73 5.20 -18.90 -20.01
C VAL A 73 6.13 -17.79 -19.49
N GLY A 74 6.81 -17.06 -20.39
CA GLY A 74 7.63 -15.91 -20.04
C GLY A 74 6.84 -14.76 -19.40
N GLU A 75 5.52 -14.67 -19.65
CA GLU A 75 4.59 -13.73 -19.04
C GLU A 75 3.89 -14.31 -17.79
N GLY A 76 4.28 -15.49 -17.32
CA GLY A 76 3.63 -16.18 -16.21
C GLY A 76 2.24 -16.74 -16.54
N LYS A 77 1.97 -17.05 -17.83
CA LYS A 77 0.68 -17.59 -18.31
C LYS A 77 0.87 -18.93 -19.02
N ALA A 78 -0.07 -19.85 -18.79
CA ALA A 78 -0.12 -21.13 -19.49
C ALA A 78 -1.55 -21.73 -19.44
N THR A 79 -1.84 -22.70 -20.29
CA THR A 79 -3.10 -23.46 -20.22
C THR A 79 -2.80 -24.94 -20.17
N VAL A 80 -3.44 -25.63 -19.23
CA VAL A 80 -3.37 -27.08 -19.08
C VAL A 80 -4.75 -27.65 -19.41
N ARG A 81 -4.82 -28.42 -20.47
CA ARG A 81 -6.07 -29.10 -20.92
C ARG A 81 -6.13 -30.49 -20.36
N ILE A 82 -7.14 -30.77 -19.56
CA ILE A 82 -7.40 -32.09 -18.94
C ILE A 82 -8.48 -32.84 -19.75
N ARG A 83 -8.36 -34.18 -19.86
CA ARG A 83 -9.32 -35.01 -20.55
C ARG A 83 -10.51 -35.34 -19.64
N GLU A 84 -10.22 -35.81 -18.43
CA GLU A 84 -11.22 -36.27 -17.46
C GLU A 84 -10.92 -35.68 -16.06
N PRO A 85 -11.85 -34.86 -15.53
CA PRO A 85 -12.98 -34.24 -16.22
C PRO A 85 -12.51 -33.24 -17.33
N PRO A 86 -13.34 -32.96 -18.36
CA PRO A 86 -12.94 -32.13 -19.50
C PRO A 86 -12.87 -30.68 -19.13
N HIS A 87 -11.77 -30.30 -18.47
CA HIS A 87 -11.50 -28.96 -17.96
C HIS A 87 -10.29 -28.35 -18.66
N ASP A 88 -10.37 -27.04 -18.94
CA ASP A 88 -9.25 -26.22 -19.32
C ASP A 88 -8.86 -25.37 -18.10
N LEU A 89 -7.61 -25.48 -17.65
CA LEU A 89 -7.05 -24.71 -16.53
C LEU A 89 -6.21 -23.59 -17.11
N PHE A 90 -6.71 -22.35 -17.01
CA PHE A 90 -5.99 -21.16 -17.45
C PHE A 90 -5.18 -20.62 -16.28
N LEU A 91 -3.86 -20.71 -16.36
CA LEU A 91 -2.91 -20.23 -15.36
C LEU A 91 -2.48 -18.81 -15.72
N SER A 92 -2.41 -17.93 -14.73
CA SER A 92 -1.95 -16.55 -14.90
C SER A 92 -1.27 -16.04 -13.63
N LYS A 93 -0.45 -14.98 -13.76
CA LYS A 93 0.29 -14.37 -12.65
C LYS A 93 1.18 -15.36 -11.87
N ALA A 94 1.70 -16.36 -12.56
CA ALA A 94 2.69 -17.28 -12.02
C ALA A 94 4.10 -16.70 -12.18
N ASP A 95 5.03 -17.10 -11.30
CA ASP A 95 6.45 -16.86 -11.54
C ASP A 95 6.91 -17.68 -12.78
N PRO A 96 7.51 -17.05 -13.81
CA PRO A 96 7.86 -17.71 -15.06
C PRO A 96 8.80 -18.90 -14.89
N ILE A 97 9.77 -18.83 -13.98
CA ILE A 97 10.78 -19.88 -13.73
C ILE A 97 10.10 -21.08 -13.08
N GLN A 98 9.30 -20.83 -12.04
CA GLN A 98 8.55 -21.87 -11.35
C GLN A 98 7.50 -22.51 -12.26
N LEU A 99 6.80 -21.69 -13.08
CA LEU A 99 5.80 -22.18 -14.03
C LEU A 99 6.42 -23.12 -15.05
N LYS A 100 7.58 -22.76 -15.65
CA LYS A 100 8.30 -23.63 -16.60
C LYS A 100 8.67 -24.99 -16.00
N SER A 101 9.20 -24.98 -14.78
CA SER A 101 9.54 -26.19 -14.04
C SER A 101 8.30 -27.04 -13.71
N PHE A 102 7.21 -26.36 -13.33
CA PHE A 102 5.94 -27.01 -13.00
C PHE A 102 5.30 -27.69 -14.21
N LEU A 103 5.27 -27.02 -15.37
CA LEU A 103 4.75 -27.58 -16.63
C LEU A 103 5.60 -28.77 -17.14
N SER A 104 6.93 -28.69 -16.95
CA SER A 104 7.82 -29.83 -17.23
C SER A 104 7.51 -31.04 -16.36
N ALA A 105 7.20 -30.83 -15.07
CA ALA A 105 6.80 -31.90 -14.16
C ALA A 105 5.43 -32.49 -14.54
N ILE A 106 4.47 -31.68 -15.01
CA ILE A 106 3.17 -32.17 -15.55
C ILE A 106 3.41 -33.07 -16.78
N LYS A 107 4.28 -32.66 -17.71
CA LYS A 107 4.60 -33.42 -18.93
C LYS A 107 5.24 -34.76 -18.61
N LEU A 108 6.18 -34.80 -17.67
CA LEU A 108 6.80 -36.05 -17.21
C LEU A 108 5.78 -36.98 -16.51
N GLY A 109 4.93 -36.39 -15.65
CA GLY A 109 3.88 -37.17 -14.97
C GLY A 109 2.80 -37.70 -15.90
N HIS A 110 2.53 -37.01 -17.02
CA HIS A 110 1.64 -37.54 -18.08
C HIS A 110 2.24 -38.75 -18.79
N GLN A 111 3.56 -38.77 -19.03
CA GLN A 111 4.29 -39.82 -19.71
C GLN A 111 4.68 -41.00 -18.78
N ASP A 112 4.23 -41.00 -17.54
CA ASP A 112 4.58 -42.01 -16.51
C ASP A 112 6.10 -42.19 -16.32
N LYS A 113 6.87 -41.14 -16.61
CA LYS A 113 8.32 -41.10 -16.37
C LYS A 113 8.60 -40.73 -14.92
N ASP A 114 9.69 -41.29 -14.37
CA ASP A 114 10.08 -41.02 -12.98
C ASP A 114 10.36 -39.53 -12.76
N LEU A 115 9.59 -38.94 -11.86
CA LEU A 115 9.80 -37.61 -11.38
C LEU A 115 10.82 -37.65 -10.23
N LYS A 116 11.81 -36.75 -10.28
CA LYS A 116 12.75 -36.56 -9.18
C LYS A 116 11.95 -36.27 -7.88
N ALA A 117 12.40 -36.77 -6.75
CA ALA A 117 11.76 -36.57 -5.45
C ALA A 117 11.54 -35.07 -5.13
N SER A 118 12.41 -34.18 -5.64
CA SER A 118 12.29 -32.73 -5.52
C SER A 118 11.05 -32.12 -6.20
N HIS A 119 10.46 -32.81 -7.18
CA HIS A 119 9.26 -32.36 -7.89
C HIS A 119 7.96 -32.90 -7.29
N LEU A 120 8.04 -33.81 -6.32
CA LEU A 120 6.91 -34.38 -5.64
C LEU A 120 6.65 -33.68 -4.31
N THR A 121 5.42 -33.38 -4.02
CA THR A 121 4.97 -32.86 -2.72
C THR A 121 3.87 -33.75 -2.17
N THR A 122 3.76 -33.80 -0.85
CA THR A 122 2.58 -34.39 -0.21
C THR A 122 1.33 -33.61 -0.61
N LEU A 123 0.29 -34.30 -1.03
CA LEU A 123 -1.00 -33.69 -1.39
C LEU A 123 -1.79 -33.36 -0.12
N THR A 124 -1.27 -32.42 0.64
CA THR A 124 -1.93 -31.87 1.83
C THR A 124 -2.78 -30.64 1.44
N PRO A 125 -3.88 -30.37 2.18
CA PRO A 125 -4.67 -29.17 1.99
C PRO A 125 -3.79 -27.92 2.01
N ALA A 126 -4.14 -26.91 1.21
CA ALA A 126 -3.38 -25.69 1.17
C ALA A 126 -3.64 -24.85 2.43
N THR A 127 -2.60 -24.17 2.91
CA THR A 127 -2.74 -23.18 3.98
C THR A 127 -3.43 -21.92 3.45
N THR A 128 -4.04 -21.13 4.33
CA THR A 128 -4.70 -19.86 4.00
C THR A 128 -3.79 -18.92 3.21
N SER A 129 -2.53 -18.82 3.63
CA SER A 129 -1.51 -17.98 2.97
C SER A 129 -1.14 -18.40 1.55
N GLN A 130 -1.41 -19.66 1.17
CA GLN A 130 -1.10 -20.18 -0.16
C GLN A 130 -2.21 -19.91 -1.19
N VAL A 131 -3.45 -19.73 -0.75
CA VAL A 131 -4.63 -19.59 -1.61
C VAL A 131 -5.30 -18.22 -1.54
N GLU A 132 -5.00 -17.43 -0.51
CA GLU A 132 -5.49 -16.06 -0.39
C GLU A 132 -4.46 -15.08 -0.96
N ARG A 133 -4.95 -14.03 -1.63
CA ARG A 133 -4.08 -12.92 -2.00
C ARG A 133 -3.59 -12.25 -0.72
N PRO A 134 -2.30 -11.92 -0.62
CA PRO A 134 -1.83 -11.17 0.52
C PRO A 134 -2.63 -9.86 0.64
N LYS A 135 -3.12 -9.55 1.83
CA LYS A 135 -3.83 -8.29 2.09
C LYS A 135 -2.82 -7.16 1.95
N THR A 136 -3.07 -6.24 1.01
CA THR A 136 -2.26 -5.04 0.81
C THR A 136 -2.88 -3.80 1.44
N LYS A 137 -4.18 -3.86 1.79
CA LYS A 137 -4.92 -2.76 2.41
C LYS A 137 -5.64 -3.25 3.66
N MET A 138 -5.63 -2.43 4.70
CA MET A 138 -6.33 -2.69 5.96
C MET A 138 -6.94 -1.39 6.48
N TYR A 139 -8.22 -1.46 6.85
CA TYR A 139 -8.99 -0.35 7.40
C TYR A 139 -9.55 -0.77 8.76
N ILE A 140 -9.30 0.04 9.78
CA ILE A 140 -9.74 -0.17 11.16
C ILE A 140 -10.36 1.15 11.62
N GLU A 141 -11.68 1.19 11.72
CA GLU A 141 -12.44 2.39 12.05
C GLU A 141 -12.97 2.37 13.48
N GLU A 142 -12.96 1.20 14.10
CA GLU A 142 -13.40 1.02 15.47
C GLU A 142 -12.37 0.26 16.32
N ARG A 143 -12.27 0.63 17.60
CA ARG A 143 -11.33 0.01 18.52
C ARG A 143 -11.53 -1.51 18.69
N LYS A 144 -12.73 -2.03 18.51
CA LYS A 144 -13.02 -3.47 18.61
C LYS A 144 -12.30 -4.28 17.52
N ASP A 145 -12.10 -3.68 16.33
CA ASP A 145 -11.48 -4.33 15.19
C ASP A 145 -9.94 -4.21 15.20
N TYR A 146 -9.41 -3.47 16.18
CA TYR A 146 -7.98 -3.26 16.33
C TYR A 146 -7.27 -4.54 16.79
N PRO A 147 -6.28 -5.06 16.07
CA PRO A 147 -5.59 -6.31 16.39
C PRO A 147 -4.68 -6.15 17.61
N ILE A 148 -5.16 -6.49 18.81
CA ILE A 148 -4.38 -6.37 20.07
C ILE A 148 -3.28 -7.44 20.12
N THR A 149 -3.63 -8.70 19.80
CA THR A 149 -2.74 -9.86 19.96
C THR A 149 -2.07 -10.31 18.67
N THR A 150 -2.64 -9.98 17.51
CA THR A 150 -2.15 -10.40 16.21
C THR A 150 -1.29 -9.31 15.57
N SER A 151 -0.25 -9.69 14.82
CA SER A 151 0.56 -8.73 14.05
C SER A 151 -0.15 -8.30 12.77
N PHE A 152 0.19 -7.12 12.27
CA PHE A 152 -0.24 -6.66 10.95
C PHE A 152 0.39 -7.53 9.83
N ALA A 153 -0.32 -7.68 8.71
CA ALA A 153 0.21 -8.40 7.55
C ALA A 153 1.41 -7.62 6.96
N LYS A 154 2.57 -8.24 6.84
CA LYS A 154 3.81 -7.59 6.33
C LYS A 154 3.70 -7.10 4.89
N SER A 155 2.69 -7.56 4.14
CA SER A 155 2.40 -7.16 2.77
C SER A 155 1.55 -5.90 2.64
N LEU A 156 1.23 -5.22 3.76
CA LEU A 156 0.39 -4.01 3.75
C LEU A 156 1.13 -2.85 3.08
N GLU A 157 0.42 -2.22 2.16
CA GLU A 157 0.77 -0.99 1.46
C GLU A 157 -0.05 0.20 1.97
N VAL A 158 -1.30 -0.06 2.40
CA VAL A 158 -2.20 0.95 2.95
C VAL A 158 -2.73 0.47 4.29
N LEU A 159 -2.54 1.29 5.33
CA LEU A 159 -3.05 1.04 6.68
C LEU A 159 -3.78 2.28 7.18
N HIS A 160 -5.07 2.11 7.45
CA HIS A 160 -5.93 3.13 8.03
C HIS A 160 -6.42 2.67 9.41
N ILE A 161 -6.14 3.45 10.45
CA ILE A 161 -6.54 3.19 11.84
C ILE A 161 -7.10 4.49 12.41
N SER A 162 -8.41 4.66 12.35
CA SER A 162 -9.08 5.85 12.87
C SER A 162 -10.00 5.51 14.05
N ASN A 163 -10.33 6.51 14.85
CA ASN A 163 -11.27 6.40 15.99
C ASN A 163 -10.97 5.29 17.02
N CYS A 164 -9.72 4.80 17.05
CA CYS A 164 -9.31 3.70 17.92
C CYS A 164 -8.85 4.15 19.32
N LYS A 165 -8.90 5.47 19.62
CA LYS A 165 -8.45 6.08 20.87
C LYS A 165 -7.01 5.70 21.24
N LEU A 166 -6.14 5.54 20.25
CA LEU A 166 -4.72 5.23 20.47
C LEU A 166 -4.03 6.44 21.13
N ARG A 167 -3.45 6.24 22.30
CA ARG A 167 -2.65 7.27 22.99
C ARG A 167 -1.18 7.27 22.57
N ARG A 168 -0.70 6.14 22.11
CA ARG A 168 0.69 5.97 21.65
C ARG A 168 0.70 5.36 20.27
N PHE A 169 1.73 5.68 19.52
CA PHE A 169 2.00 5.04 18.23
C PHE A 169 2.32 3.55 18.45
N ASP A 170 1.74 2.68 17.64
CA ASP A 170 2.02 1.26 17.71
C ASP A 170 3.30 0.91 16.95
N SER A 171 4.30 0.43 17.68
CA SER A 171 5.62 0.08 17.10
C SER A 171 5.56 -1.03 16.05
N ARG A 172 4.52 -1.89 16.07
CA ARG A 172 4.31 -2.94 15.06
C ARG A 172 4.12 -2.37 13.66
N ILE A 173 3.60 -1.13 13.55
CA ILE A 173 3.45 -0.42 12.26
C ILE A 173 4.82 -0.17 11.61
N LEU A 174 5.86 0.08 12.40
CA LEU A 174 7.22 0.32 11.90
C LEU A 174 7.87 -0.91 11.25
N GLU A 175 7.29 -2.09 11.42
CA GLU A 175 7.74 -3.32 10.77
C GLU A 175 7.19 -3.50 9.34
N LEU A 176 6.23 -2.65 8.92
CA LEU A 176 5.57 -2.71 7.63
C LEU A 176 6.40 -2.04 6.54
N LYS A 177 7.42 -2.74 6.04
CA LYS A 177 8.42 -2.18 5.11
C LYS A 177 7.84 -1.73 3.75
N HIS A 178 6.67 -2.25 3.36
CA HIS A 178 6.00 -1.94 2.08
C HIS A 178 4.92 -0.87 2.21
N LEU A 179 4.78 -0.27 3.40
CA LEU A 179 3.74 0.71 3.66
C LEU A 179 3.99 2.00 2.85
N ILE A 180 2.98 2.41 2.09
CA ILE A 180 2.97 3.59 1.22
C ILE A 180 2.08 4.68 1.82
N SER A 181 0.91 4.29 2.35
CA SER A 181 -0.05 5.22 2.95
C SER A 181 -0.41 4.76 4.37
N LEU A 182 -0.25 5.67 5.33
CA LEU A 182 -0.57 5.47 6.76
C LEU A 182 -1.52 6.56 7.23
N ASP A 183 -2.70 6.16 7.63
CA ASP A 183 -3.67 7.03 8.27
C ASP A 183 -3.88 6.61 9.74
N LEU A 184 -3.59 7.53 10.65
CA LEU A 184 -3.78 7.40 12.10
C LEU A 184 -4.64 8.53 12.63
N SER A 185 -5.49 9.12 11.81
CA SER A 185 -6.34 10.24 12.16
C SER A 185 -7.36 9.89 13.25
N CYS A 186 -7.91 10.91 13.88
CA CYS A 186 -8.95 10.76 14.89
C CYS A 186 -8.58 9.79 16.05
N ASN A 187 -7.36 9.92 16.56
CA ASN A 187 -6.88 9.18 17.71
C ASN A 187 -6.50 10.13 18.87
N ALA A 188 -5.74 9.67 19.83
CA ALA A 188 -5.27 10.47 20.95
C ALA A 188 -3.73 10.41 21.08
N ILE A 189 -3.03 10.35 19.95
CA ILE A 189 -1.57 10.21 19.90
C ILE A 189 -0.92 11.53 20.35
N GLU A 190 -0.04 11.44 21.33
CA GLU A 190 0.64 12.60 21.91
C GLU A 190 2.06 12.77 21.41
N ASN A 191 2.72 11.67 21.03
CA ASN A 191 4.12 11.66 20.66
C ASN A 191 4.39 10.88 19.38
N PHE A 192 5.39 11.34 18.63
CA PHE A 192 5.94 10.62 17.49
C PHE A 192 6.82 9.45 17.95
N PRO A 193 6.83 8.33 17.22
CA PRO A 193 7.81 7.26 17.48
C PRO A 193 9.22 7.68 17.06
N ASP A 194 10.24 7.02 17.66
CA ASP A 194 11.64 7.35 17.38
C ASP A 194 12.20 6.71 16.11
N GLN A 195 11.55 5.71 15.53
CA GLN A 195 12.14 4.86 14.49
C GLN A 195 11.44 4.99 13.12
N TRP A 196 11.06 6.20 12.73
CA TRP A 196 10.40 6.47 11.44
C TRP A 196 11.19 6.00 10.21
N GLY A 197 12.51 5.97 10.29
CA GLY A 197 13.37 5.53 9.19
C GLY A 197 13.19 4.08 8.74
N ARG A 198 12.40 3.28 9.45
CA ARG A 198 12.03 1.92 9.00
C ARG A 198 11.00 1.92 7.88
N LEU A 199 10.18 2.96 7.76
CA LEU A 199 9.12 3.11 6.75
C LEU A 199 9.65 3.82 5.50
N LYS A 200 10.56 3.18 4.78
CA LYS A 200 11.31 3.80 3.66
C LYS A 200 10.45 4.19 2.45
N HIS A 201 9.28 3.58 2.29
CA HIS A 201 8.40 3.77 1.13
C HIS A 201 7.16 4.59 1.46
N LEU A 202 7.05 5.10 2.71
CA LEU A 202 5.89 5.87 3.12
C LEU A 202 5.86 7.21 2.35
N ALA A 203 4.79 7.37 1.55
CA ALA A 203 4.53 8.56 0.75
C ALA A 203 3.43 9.44 1.34
N GLU A 204 2.48 8.85 2.04
CA GLU A 204 1.34 9.56 2.62
C GLU A 204 1.24 9.27 4.12
N LEU A 205 1.19 10.33 4.92
CA LEU A 205 1.02 10.23 6.38
C LEU A 205 -0.07 11.19 6.84
N ASN A 206 -1.12 10.63 7.41
CA ASN A 206 -2.19 11.37 8.06
C ASN A 206 -2.17 11.12 9.57
N LEU A 207 -1.95 12.18 10.35
CA LEU A 207 -1.98 12.23 11.81
C LEU A 207 -2.97 13.29 12.30
N SER A 208 -3.95 13.68 11.46
CA SER A 208 -4.91 14.71 11.80
C SER A 208 -5.79 14.30 12.99
N ASN A 209 -6.30 15.30 13.70
CA ASN A 209 -7.17 15.11 14.85
C ASN A 209 -6.56 14.16 15.91
N ASN A 210 -5.40 14.55 16.41
CA ASN A 210 -4.66 13.89 17.47
C ASN A 210 -4.27 14.90 18.56
N LYS A 211 -3.33 14.57 19.44
CA LYS A 211 -2.86 15.43 20.55
C LYS A 211 -1.37 15.76 20.45
N LEU A 212 -0.84 15.85 19.24
CA LEU A 212 0.58 16.11 19.02
C LEU A 212 0.92 17.56 19.40
N LYS A 213 1.93 17.72 20.25
CA LYS A 213 2.41 19.03 20.71
C LYS A 213 3.65 19.52 19.96
N PHE A 214 4.44 18.60 19.45
CA PHE A 214 5.68 18.90 18.71
C PHE A 214 5.96 17.81 17.67
N ILE A 215 6.73 18.19 16.65
CA ILE A 215 7.26 17.25 15.65
C ILE A 215 8.64 16.82 16.12
N SER A 216 8.86 15.51 16.32
CA SER A 216 10.10 14.99 16.88
C SER A 216 11.30 15.15 15.93
N LYS A 217 12.50 15.30 16.51
CA LYS A 217 13.75 15.35 15.72
C LYS A 217 13.98 14.04 14.94
N SER A 218 13.60 12.90 15.50
CA SER A 218 13.70 11.59 14.87
C SER A 218 12.86 11.48 13.60
N PHE A 219 11.66 12.07 13.57
CA PHE A 219 10.83 12.16 12.37
C PHE A 219 11.53 12.96 11.27
N ILE A 220 12.05 14.11 11.62
CA ILE A 220 12.69 15.04 10.67
C ILE A 220 13.99 14.47 10.09
N GLN A 221 14.77 13.76 10.90
CA GLN A 221 16.06 13.17 10.50
C GLN A 221 15.89 11.81 9.81
N SER A 222 14.66 11.33 9.68
CA SER A 222 14.38 10.03 9.09
C SER A 222 14.50 10.04 7.55
N SER A 223 14.54 8.83 6.97
CA SER A 223 14.49 8.65 5.50
C SER A 223 13.19 9.15 4.86
N LEU A 224 12.16 9.44 5.66
CA LEU A 224 10.89 10.01 5.19
C LEU A 224 11.07 11.36 4.49
N SER A 225 12.13 12.10 4.80
CA SER A 225 12.46 13.34 4.11
C SER A 225 12.65 13.19 2.59
N GLN A 226 12.87 11.95 2.11
CA GLN A 226 13.04 11.63 0.71
C GLN A 226 11.84 10.91 0.08
N SER A 227 10.94 10.33 0.89
CA SER A 227 9.82 9.52 0.39
C SER A 227 8.46 10.20 0.56
N LEU A 228 8.30 11.04 1.59
CA LEU A 228 7.01 11.61 1.95
C LEU A 228 6.57 12.68 0.95
N CYS A 229 5.38 12.49 0.38
CA CYS A 229 4.74 13.40 -0.58
C CYS A 229 3.56 14.17 0.02
N SER A 230 2.85 13.58 0.98
CA SER A 230 1.70 14.20 1.64
C SER A 230 1.79 14.02 3.15
N LEU A 231 1.62 15.12 3.88
CA LEU A 231 1.64 15.16 5.35
C LEU A 231 0.44 15.95 5.85
N ASP A 232 -0.43 15.27 6.60
CA ASP A 232 -1.53 15.92 7.32
C ASP A 232 -1.32 15.77 8.83
N ILE A 233 -1.14 16.91 9.52
CA ILE A 233 -1.04 16.99 10.97
C ILE A 233 -2.05 18.07 11.49
N SER A 234 -3.13 18.27 10.75
CA SER A 234 -4.18 19.21 11.16
C SER A 234 -4.87 18.78 12.45
N LYS A 235 -5.57 19.69 13.10
CA LYS A 235 -6.34 19.40 14.32
C LYS A 235 -5.48 18.74 15.41
N ASN A 236 -4.36 19.41 15.73
CA ASN A 236 -3.43 18.99 16.76
C ASN A 236 -3.12 20.18 17.71
N CYS A 237 -2.12 20.03 18.57
CA CYS A 237 -1.74 21.06 19.53
C CYS A 237 -0.34 21.63 19.22
N LEU A 238 0.05 21.71 17.95
CA LEU A 238 1.38 22.16 17.54
C LEU A 238 1.50 23.67 17.73
N GLN A 239 2.53 24.11 18.45
CA GLN A 239 2.86 25.54 18.64
C GLN A 239 3.96 26.02 17.72
N VAL A 240 4.85 25.12 17.33
CA VAL A 240 6.01 25.43 16.51
C VAL A 240 6.23 24.33 15.46
N VAL A 241 6.56 24.73 14.24
CA VAL A 241 7.02 23.82 13.19
C VAL A 241 8.54 23.94 13.08
N PRO A 242 9.29 22.84 13.24
CA PRO A 242 10.75 22.87 13.12
C PRO A 242 11.18 23.25 11.70
N PRO A 243 12.16 24.17 11.52
CA PRO A 243 12.62 24.61 10.20
C PRO A 243 13.07 23.47 9.28
N GLN A 244 13.54 22.38 9.87
CA GLN A 244 14.03 21.22 9.14
C GLN A 244 12.92 20.42 8.43
N LEU A 245 11.65 20.55 8.83
CA LEU A 245 10.53 19.93 8.12
C LEU A 245 10.47 20.42 6.67
N PHE A 246 10.79 21.68 6.47
CA PHE A 246 10.79 22.31 5.15
C PHE A 246 11.97 21.91 4.24
N LYS A 247 12.84 21.00 4.72
CA LYS A 247 13.87 20.35 3.91
C LYS A 247 13.39 19.07 3.21
N PHE A 248 12.13 18.67 3.41
CA PHE A 248 11.54 17.51 2.74
C PHE A 248 11.31 17.82 1.26
N ARG A 249 12.16 17.28 0.39
CA ARG A 249 12.24 17.68 -1.03
C ARG A 249 11.06 17.21 -1.88
N ASN A 250 10.42 16.12 -1.49
CA ASN A 250 9.34 15.50 -2.25
C ASN A 250 7.95 15.84 -1.70
N LEU A 251 7.87 16.67 -0.67
CA LEU A 251 6.61 17.00 -0.04
C LEU A 251 5.82 17.98 -0.93
N VAL A 252 4.69 17.50 -1.42
CA VAL A 252 3.78 18.21 -2.34
C VAL A 252 2.61 18.85 -1.58
N ARG A 253 2.14 18.17 -0.54
CA ARG A 253 0.99 18.61 0.26
C ARG A 253 1.32 18.62 1.73
N ILE A 254 1.05 19.76 2.39
CA ILE A 254 1.16 19.93 3.84
C ILE A 254 -0.15 20.53 4.36
N ASN A 255 -0.76 19.84 5.33
CA ASN A 255 -1.89 20.36 6.07
C ASN A 255 -1.51 20.50 7.55
N LEU A 256 -1.49 21.73 8.05
CA LEU A 256 -1.19 22.13 9.43
C LEU A 256 -2.35 22.94 10.03
N SER A 257 -3.53 22.91 9.40
CA SER A 257 -4.68 23.69 9.86
C SER A 257 -5.14 23.29 11.26
N GLU A 258 -5.87 24.15 11.92
CA GLU A 258 -6.43 23.91 13.25
C GLU A 258 -5.37 23.45 14.27
N ASN A 259 -4.30 24.23 14.38
CA ASN A 259 -3.23 24.07 15.37
C ASN A 259 -3.05 25.37 16.17
N GLN A 260 -1.95 25.51 16.89
CA GLN A 260 -1.64 26.68 17.72
C GLN A 260 -0.36 27.39 17.23
N LEU A 261 -0.10 27.34 15.91
CA LEU A 261 1.12 27.91 15.33
C LEU A 261 1.11 29.43 15.40
N GLN A 262 2.15 30.02 15.99
CA GLN A 262 2.32 31.47 16.11
C GLN A 262 3.15 32.04 14.97
N SER A 263 4.03 31.23 14.38
CA SER A 263 4.89 31.65 13.27
C SER A 263 5.23 30.45 12.38
N VAL A 264 5.61 30.74 11.14
CA VAL A 264 6.17 29.75 10.20
C VAL A 264 7.61 30.14 9.91
N PRO A 265 8.56 29.19 9.96
CA PRO A 265 9.97 29.49 9.68
C PRO A 265 10.20 29.95 8.25
N TYR A 266 11.19 30.88 8.08
CA TYR A 266 11.59 31.37 6.75
C TYR A 266 11.95 30.27 5.75
N SER A 267 12.50 29.14 6.24
CA SER A 267 12.84 27.97 5.42
C SER A 267 11.64 27.34 4.69
N ALA A 268 10.41 27.66 5.09
CA ALA A 268 9.21 27.18 4.39
C ALA A 268 9.19 27.61 2.92
N GLY A 269 9.68 28.81 2.61
CA GLY A 269 9.80 29.32 1.24
C GLY A 269 10.80 28.56 0.35
N GLN A 270 11.61 27.67 0.91
CA GLN A 270 12.58 26.87 0.15
C GLN A 270 12.02 25.56 -0.43
N MET A 271 10.75 25.26 -0.19
CA MET A 271 10.11 24.02 -0.65
C MET A 271 9.69 24.12 -2.12
N SER A 272 10.58 23.72 -3.02
CA SER A 272 10.33 23.80 -4.47
C SER A 272 9.23 22.86 -4.98
N SER A 273 8.96 21.78 -4.26
CA SER A 273 7.96 20.76 -4.65
C SER A 273 6.57 20.99 -4.06
N LEU A 274 6.46 21.92 -3.09
CA LEU A 274 5.19 22.18 -2.40
C LEU A 274 4.17 22.81 -3.35
N LYS A 275 2.97 22.23 -3.38
CA LYS A 275 1.83 22.69 -4.20
C LYS A 275 0.63 23.10 -3.36
N PHE A 276 0.40 22.39 -2.26
CA PHE A 276 -0.76 22.58 -1.40
C PHE A 276 -0.31 22.83 0.02
N LEU A 277 -0.63 24.02 0.55
CA LEU A 277 -0.29 24.41 1.92
C LEU A 277 -1.53 24.93 2.64
N ASN A 278 -1.96 24.21 3.67
CA ASN A 278 -3.02 24.67 4.54
C ASN A 278 -2.48 25.00 5.93
N LEU A 279 -2.65 26.28 6.32
CA LEU A 279 -2.27 26.85 7.61
C LEU A 279 -3.47 27.54 8.29
N SER A 280 -4.69 27.28 7.80
CA SER A 280 -5.89 27.92 8.32
C SER A 280 -6.13 27.61 9.81
N MET A 281 -6.88 28.45 10.48
CA MET A 281 -7.26 28.26 11.89
C MET A 281 -6.05 28.02 12.81
N ASN A 282 -5.05 28.90 12.72
CA ASN A 282 -3.89 28.93 13.59
C ASN A 282 -3.78 30.31 14.31
N ALA A 283 -2.68 30.57 14.99
CA ALA A 283 -2.40 31.84 15.69
C ALA A 283 -1.31 32.64 14.98
N LEU A 284 -1.23 32.56 13.64
CA LEU A 284 -0.19 33.27 12.87
C LEU A 284 -0.46 34.78 12.83
N GLN A 285 0.53 35.57 13.24
CA GLN A 285 0.48 37.02 13.19
C GLN A 285 1.05 37.56 11.88
N SER A 286 1.97 36.84 11.25
CA SER A 286 2.60 37.23 10.00
C SER A 286 3.00 36.00 9.17
N ILE A 287 3.28 36.22 7.90
CA ILE A 287 3.78 35.22 6.95
C ILE A 287 5.20 35.60 6.56
N PRO A 288 6.15 34.65 6.48
CA PRO A 288 7.50 34.94 6.01
C PRO A 288 7.52 35.47 4.58
N SER A 289 8.31 36.47 4.28
CA SER A 289 8.48 36.97 2.91
C SER A 289 8.98 35.92 1.92
N SER A 290 9.66 34.89 2.42
CA SER A 290 10.09 33.74 1.60
C SER A 290 8.96 32.99 0.90
N PHE A 291 7.70 33.15 1.35
CA PHE A 291 6.53 32.52 0.70
C PHE A 291 6.32 33.02 -0.73
N THR A 292 6.81 34.22 -1.08
CA THR A 292 6.77 34.71 -2.46
C THR A 292 7.55 33.84 -3.44
N ALA A 293 8.52 33.07 -2.95
CA ALA A 293 9.31 32.12 -3.77
C ALA A 293 8.59 30.77 -4.00
N LEU A 294 7.52 30.48 -3.26
CA LEU A 294 6.76 29.25 -3.40
C LEU A 294 5.93 29.29 -4.70
N ARG A 295 5.85 28.13 -5.36
CA ARG A 295 5.00 27.91 -6.54
C ARG A 295 3.80 27.05 -6.15
N LEU A 296 2.97 27.62 -5.25
CA LEU A 296 1.78 26.93 -4.74
C LEU A 296 0.65 26.95 -5.78
N ASP A 297 -0.07 25.86 -5.85
CA ASP A 297 -1.34 25.78 -6.58
C ASP A 297 -2.50 26.21 -5.67
N GLU A 298 -2.36 25.96 -4.34
CA GLU A 298 -3.35 26.34 -3.33
C GLU A 298 -2.67 26.68 -2.01
N ILE A 299 -3.12 27.78 -1.39
CA ILE A 299 -2.75 28.16 -0.02
C ILE A 299 -4.01 28.58 0.75
N ASP A 300 -4.20 28.01 1.94
CA ASP A 300 -5.27 28.40 2.86
C ASP A 300 -4.69 28.97 4.14
N LEU A 301 -5.03 30.22 4.43
CA LEU A 301 -4.56 31.01 5.58
C LEU A 301 -5.72 31.54 6.43
N HIS A 302 -6.96 31.11 6.11
CA HIS A 302 -8.17 31.58 6.78
C HIS A 302 -8.09 31.38 8.31
N GLY A 303 -8.72 32.28 9.06
CA GLY A 303 -8.85 32.15 10.51
C GLY A 303 -7.55 32.36 11.32
N ASN A 304 -6.56 33.08 10.77
CA ASN A 304 -5.38 33.50 11.49
C ASN A 304 -5.47 35.00 11.91
N PRO A 305 -4.97 35.40 13.08
CA PRO A 305 -5.01 36.76 13.57
C PRO A 305 -3.88 37.63 12.95
N PHE A 306 -3.82 37.74 11.62
CA PHE A 306 -2.82 38.55 10.96
C PHE A 306 -2.93 40.01 11.41
N THR A 307 -1.84 40.56 11.92
CA THR A 307 -1.75 41.99 12.23
C THR A 307 -1.23 42.71 10.99
N LEU A 308 -2.05 43.64 10.50
CA LEU A 308 -1.56 44.65 9.58
C LEU A 308 -0.72 45.63 10.45
N GLU A 309 0.58 45.39 10.57
CA GLU A 309 1.48 46.45 11.00
C GLU A 309 1.49 47.51 9.91
N CYS A 310 0.54 48.43 10.04
CA CYS A 310 0.56 49.69 9.30
C CYS A 310 1.79 50.46 9.77
N GLY A 311 2.80 50.53 8.91
CA GLY A 311 4.14 50.99 9.17
C GLY A 311 4.23 52.20 10.08
N ARG A 312 4.89 52.02 11.22
CA ARG A 312 5.62 53.12 11.85
C ARG A 312 7.05 53.09 11.32
N ASP A 313 7.35 54.10 10.52
CA ASP A 313 8.67 54.60 10.16
C ASP A 313 9.88 53.65 10.37
N LEU A 314 10.16 52.82 9.42
CA LEU A 314 11.51 52.40 9.11
C LEU A 314 11.88 52.98 7.76
N ARG A 315 12.36 54.23 7.79
CA ARG A 315 13.19 54.78 6.72
C ARG A 315 14.47 53.96 6.72
N GLN A 316 14.57 53.11 5.72
CA GLN A 316 15.74 52.45 5.15
C GLN A 316 15.54 50.93 5.08
N GLU A 317 15.43 50.56 3.84
CA GLU A 317 15.31 49.24 3.19
C GLU A 317 13.88 48.82 2.82
N SER A 318 13.57 49.05 1.54
CA SER A 318 12.28 48.76 0.88
C SER A 318 12.07 47.27 0.71
N TYR A 319 11.69 46.59 1.77
CA TYR A 319 11.05 45.27 1.64
C TYR A 319 9.54 45.47 1.76
N THR A 320 8.90 45.71 0.64
CA THR A 320 7.43 45.72 0.56
C THR A 320 6.94 44.29 0.76
N PHE A 321 6.33 44.02 1.91
CA PHE A 321 5.58 42.77 2.11
C PHE A 321 4.39 42.77 1.16
N PRO A 322 4.20 41.74 0.32
CA PRO A 322 3.01 41.66 -0.50
C PRO A 322 1.78 41.58 0.41
N SER A 323 0.77 42.36 0.09
CA SER A 323 -0.49 42.33 0.83
C SER A 323 -1.17 40.96 0.69
N LEU A 324 -2.01 40.56 1.66
CA LEU A 324 -2.85 39.36 1.56
C LEU A 324 -3.65 39.34 0.25
N LEU A 325 -4.05 40.49 -0.30
CA LEU A 325 -4.72 40.65 -1.58
C LEU A 325 -3.82 40.32 -2.77
N GLU A 326 -2.53 40.57 -2.72
CA GLU A 326 -1.56 40.19 -3.75
C GLU A 326 -1.27 38.71 -3.74
N PHE A 327 -1.25 38.05 -2.55
CA PHE A 327 -1.14 36.60 -2.41
C PHE A 327 -2.37 35.87 -2.97
N THR A 328 -3.58 36.34 -2.63
CA THR A 328 -4.83 35.76 -3.16
C THR A 328 -5.02 36.07 -4.63
N GLY A 329 -4.58 37.26 -5.11
CA GLY A 329 -4.64 37.63 -6.52
C GLY A 329 -3.75 36.78 -7.42
N GLN A 330 -2.57 36.35 -6.99
CA GLN A 330 -1.69 35.47 -7.75
C GLN A 330 -2.20 34.02 -7.82
N ALA A 331 -2.92 33.55 -6.81
CA ALA A 331 -3.55 32.21 -6.83
C ALA A 331 -4.78 32.17 -7.77
N VAL A 332 -5.54 33.26 -7.88
CA VAL A 332 -6.74 33.35 -8.70
C VAL A 332 -6.44 33.58 -10.19
N VAL A 333 -5.35 34.27 -10.53
CA VAL A 333 -4.97 34.57 -11.94
C VAL A 333 -4.46 33.33 -12.70
N LYS A 334 -4.08 32.26 -12.04
CA LYS A 334 -3.61 31.02 -12.69
C LYS A 334 -4.72 30.05 -13.10
N HIS A 335 -5.99 30.35 -12.83
CA HIS A 335 -7.16 29.55 -13.21
C HIS A 335 -8.03 30.19 -14.30
N ARG A 336 -7.44 31.03 -15.17
CA ARG A 336 -8.10 31.49 -16.41
C ARG A 336 -7.28 31.12 -17.64
#